data_f666a9cf141002d5ad131d5f87442ad4
#
_entry.id   f666a9cf141002d5ad131d5f87442ad4
#
_cell.length_a   1.000
_cell.length_b   1.000
_cell.length_c   1.000
_cell.angle_alpha   90.00
_cell.angle_beta   90.00
_cell.angle_gamma   90.00
#
_symmetry.space_group_name_H-M   'P 1'
#
loop_
_entity.id
_entity.type
_entity.pdbx_description
1 polymer ?
#
loop_
_entity_poly.entity_id
_entity_poly.type
_entity_poly.pdbx_seq_one_letter_code
_entity_poly.pdbx_strand_id
1 'polypeptide(L)'
;MRRLCAAGETVRCLVRAGSPGLSWLESHPVEIVTGHLLEADAVAAACKGAHRVIHLAAPIPEGREAVVERVHREGMALLLEGARATRVERFLMVSPLGTGSSSSLPFLRSRGWAEDQLRESGIPSVILQSSLMFGLGDRLVSGMIRLLQRTGLLLIPGAGKTMLQPIWVGDVVSCLLRALQNEDALDRTIPIGGSQHLTYEEIADQVAKMLNIPRVKVHLSRRAVGWISRVLEGLGLNPFLGYRHLELLEVGTITALDAVRRSFGFQPMPLIEGVAYHILPQREIGSQGPPSGVVRGTRTRDQR
;
A
#
# COMPACT_ATOMS: atom_id res chain seq x y z
N MET A 1 -9.25 4.40 6.96
CA MET A 1 -10.26 5.41 7.23
C MET A 1 -11.61 4.76 7.57
N ARG A 2 -12.41 4.15 6.64
CA ARG A 2 -13.74 3.55 6.96
C ARG A 2 -13.77 2.68 8.23
N ARG A 3 -12.79 1.80 8.41
CA ARG A 3 -12.70 0.94 9.60
C ARG A 3 -12.39 1.70 10.89
N LEU A 4 -11.66 2.81 10.82
CA LEU A 4 -11.41 3.70 11.97
C LEU A 4 -12.71 4.42 12.35
N CYS A 5 -13.41 5.03 11.39
CA CYS A 5 -14.71 5.67 11.64
C CYS A 5 -15.73 4.68 12.22
N ALA A 6 -15.78 3.45 11.68
CA ALA A 6 -16.65 2.39 12.20
C ALA A 6 -16.28 1.93 13.63
N ALA A 7 -15.03 2.14 14.05
CA ALA A 7 -14.57 1.91 15.41
C ALA A 7 -14.79 3.13 16.33
N GLY A 8 -15.45 4.20 15.85
CA GLY A 8 -15.73 5.41 16.62
C GLY A 8 -14.55 6.39 16.72
N GLU A 9 -13.49 6.18 15.93
CA GLU A 9 -12.33 7.09 15.93
C GLU A 9 -12.64 8.36 15.11
N THR A 10 -12.24 9.51 15.60
CA THR A 10 -12.26 10.76 14.83
C THR A 10 -11.08 10.76 13.87
N VAL A 11 -11.36 10.84 12.58
CA VAL A 11 -10.34 10.75 11.54
C VAL A 11 -10.21 12.08 10.81
N ARG A 12 -8.99 12.61 10.77
CA ARG A 12 -8.63 13.79 9.96
C ARG A 12 -7.72 13.36 8.81
N CYS A 13 -8.03 13.82 7.61
CA CYS A 13 -7.30 13.49 6.39
C CYS A 13 -6.64 14.73 5.80
N LEU A 14 -5.30 14.74 5.67
CA LEU A 14 -4.59 15.73 4.86
C LEU A 14 -4.61 15.26 3.40
N VAL A 15 -5.22 16.03 2.52
CA VAL A 15 -5.47 15.66 1.13
C VAL A 15 -5.15 16.82 0.20
N ARG A 16 -4.46 16.53 -0.91
CA ARG A 16 -4.18 17.54 -1.94
C ARG A 16 -5.47 18.01 -2.61
N ALA A 17 -5.55 19.31 -2.92
CA ALA A 17 -6.61 19.85 -3.77
C ALA A 17 -6.69 19.07 -5.11
N GLY A 18 -7.91 18.76 -5.55
CA GLY A 18 -8.13 18.01 -6.78
C GLY A 18 -7.73 16.52 -6.75
N SER A 19 -7.45 15.94 -5.58
CA SER A 19 -7.21 14.50 -5.46
C SER A 19 -8.45 13.69 -5.90
N PRO A 20 -8.28 12.63 -6.71
CA PRO A 20 -9.42 11.84 -7.23
C PRO A 20 -10.32 11.23 -6.15
N GLY A 21 -9.81 11.06 -4.94
CA GLY A 21 -10.57 10.51 -3.80
C GLY A 21 -11.24 11.56 -2.91
N LEU A 22 -11.14 12.85 -3.23
CA LEU A 22 -11.64 13.92 -2.36
C LEU A 22 -13.17 13.85 -2.19
N SER A 23 -13.91 13.75 -3.29
CA SER A 23 -15.38 13.65 -3.25
C SER A 23 -15.88 12.42 -2.48
N TRP A 24 -15.11 11.32 -2.55
CA TRP A 24 -15.40 10.14 -1.77
C TRP A 24 -15.13 10.37 -0.27
N LEU A 25 -14.08 11.08 0.10
CA LEU A 25 -13.81 11.45 1.50
C LEU A 25 -14.90 12.36 2.06
N GLU A 26 -15.37 13.32 1.28
CA GLU A 26 -16.46 14.25 1.64
C GLU A 26 -17.78 13.54 1.98
N SER A 27 -17.99 12.33 1.43
CA SER A 27 -19.17 11.50 1.74
C SER A 27 -19.04 10.67 3.03
N HIS A 28 -17.94 10.83 3.79
CA HIS A 28 -17.67 10.07 5.01
C HIS A 28 -17.50 11.00 6.21
N PRO A 29 -17.74 10.55 7.45
CA PRO A 29 -17.60 11.34 8.66
C PRO A 29 -16.12 11.54 9.03
N VAL A 30 -15.41 12.33 8.24
CA VAL A 30 -14.00 12.66 8.43
C VAL A 30 -13.78 14.15 8.33
N GLU A 31 -12.81 14.67 9.08
CA GLU A 31 -12.32 16.03 8.91
C GLU A 31 -11.33 16.07 7.75
N ILE A 32 -11.47 17.03 6.85
CA ILE A 32 -10.59 17.20 5.69
C ILE A 32 -9.78 18.48 5.85
N VAL A 33 -8.46 18.33 5.81
CA VAL A 33 -7.52 19.44 5.64
C VAL A 33 -7.00 19.39 4.21
N THR A 34 -7.33 20.39 3.42
CA THR A 34 -6.82 20.49 2.04
C THR A 34 -5.45 21.15 2.06
N GLY A 35 -4.46 20.48 1.50
CA GLY A 35 -3.10 20.99 1.42
C GLY A 35 -2.10 19.91 1.00
N HIS A 36 -0.85 20.31 0.86
CA HIS A 36 0.24 19.44 0.46
C HIS A 36 1.17 19.14 1.65
N LEU A 37 1.82 18.00 1.65
CA LEU A 37 2.77 17.60 2.71
C LEU A 37 3.99 18.54 2.82
N LEU A 38 4.26 19.37 1.79
CA LEU A 38 5.28 20.41 1.78
C LEU A 38 4.77 21.79 2.27
N GLU A 39 3.55 21.89 2.71
CA GLU A 39 2.93 23.11 3.23
C GLU A 39 2.87 23.02 4.76
N ALA A 40 3.74 23.75 5.44
CA ALA A 40 3.88 23.69 6.89
C ALA A 40 2.56 23.95 7.63
N ASP A 41 1.78 24.97 7.20
CA ASP A 41 0.50 25.32 7.82
C ASP A 41 -0.55 24.21 7.68
N ALA A 42 -0.61 23.57 6.49
CA ALA A 42 -1.53 22.46 6.25
C ALA A 42 -1.17 21.24 7.09
N VAL A 43 0.14 20.95 7.21
CA VAL A 43 0.64 19.85 8.05
C VAL A 43 0.36 20.15 9.53
N ALA A 44 0.63 21.36 10.00
CA ALA A 44 0.34 21.76 11.38
C ALA A 44 -1.16 21.67 11.70
N ALA A 45 -2.02 22.13 10.78
CA ALA A 45 -3.48 22.01 10.91
C ALA A 45 -3.93 20.53 10.96
N ALA A 46 -3.32 19.68 10.14
CA ALA A 46 -3.63 18.25 10.14
C ALA A 46 -3.22 17.56 11.44
N CYS A 47 -2.07 17.95 12.02
CA CYS A 47 -1.57 17.37 13.27
C CYS A 47 -2.28 17.91 14.52
N LYS A 48 -2.94 19.06 14.46
CA LYS A 48 -3.54 19.71 15.63
C LYS A 48 -4.49 18.79 16.39
N GLY A 49 -4.14 18.44 17.63
CA GLY A 49 -4.93 17.53 18.49
C GLY A 49 -4.97 16.07 18.03
N ALA A 50 -4.09 15.68 17.11
CA ALA A 50 -3.99 14.29 16.72
C ALA A 50 -3.17 13.50 17.76
N HIS A 51 -3.71 12.37 18.23
CA HIS A 51 -3.00 11.44 19.12
C HIS A 51 -2.18 10.43 18.32
N ARG A 52 -2.62 10.08 17.10
CA ARG A 52 -1.98 9.08 16.25
C ARG A 52 -1.88 9.60 14.82
N VAL A 53 -0.78 9.26 14.15
CA VAL A 53 -0.55 9.59 12.74
C VAL A 53 -0.41 8.31 11.92
N ILE A 54 -1.09 8.24 10.79
CA ILE A 54 -0.90 7.17 9.79
C ILE A 54 -0.40 7.83 8.50
N HIS A 55 0.88 7.66 8.21
CA HIS A 55 1.53 8.20 7.02
C HIS A 55 1.47 7.19 5.86
N LEU A 56 0.60 7.47 4.90
CA LEU A 56 0.40 6.67 3.69
C LEU A 56 0.90 7.35 2.42
N ALA A 57 1.34 8.60 2.51
CA ALA A 57 1.79 9.35 1.34
C ALA A 57 3.11 8.77 0.82
N ALA A 58 3.03 8.15 -0.34
CA ALA A 58 4.16 7.64 -1.10
C ALA A 58 3.91 7.93 -2.58
N PRO A 59 4.10 9.18 -3.02
CA PRO A 59 3.90 9.51 -4.42
C PRO A 59 4.88 8.68 -5.26
N ILE A 60 4.35 7.89 -6.19
CA ILE A 60 5.16 7.25 -7.22
C ILE A 60 5.39 8.32 -8.28
N PRO A 61 6.64 8.67 -8.61
CA PRO A 61 6.91 9.76 -9.52
C PRO A 61 6.51 9.40 -10.94
N GLU A 62 5.54 10.11 -11.46
CA GLU A 62 5.32 10.23 -12.88
C GLU A 62 6.21 11.39 -13.39
N GLY A 63 7.45 11.09 -13.73
CA GLY A 63 8.36 12.01 -14.42
C GLY A 63 9.09 13.09 -13.59
N ARG A 64 8.86 13.23 -12.29
CA ARG A 64 9.49 14.27 -11.44
C ARG A 64 10.14 13.70 -10.19
N GLU A 65 11.28 13.04 -10.36
CA GLU A 65 12.04 12.40 -9.26
C GLU A 65 12.36 13.37 -8.11
N ALA A 66 12.80 14.58 -8.43
CA ALA A 66 13.12 15.61 -7.45
C ALA A 66 11.91 15.99 -6.56
N VAL A 67 10.69 15.99 -7.11
CA VAL A 67 9.49 16.29 -6.32
C VAL A 67 9.20 15.18 -5.32
N VAL A 68 9.40 13.93 -5.70
CA VAL A 68 9.19 12.78 -4.83
C VAL A 68 10.20 12.75 -3.70
N GLU A 69 11.47 13.00 -4.02
CA GLU A 69 12.51 13.09 -3.01
C GLU A 69 12.21 14.21 -2.00
N ARG A 70 11.79 15.40 -2.48
CA ARG A 70 11.38 16.49 -1.60
C ARG A 70 10.20 16.10 -0.69
N VAL A 71 9.18 15.44 -1.23
CA VAL A 71 8.04 14.98 -0.42
C VAL A 71 8.49 13.99 0.65
N HIS A 72 9.38 13.06 0.30
CA HIS A 72 9.87 12.07 1.27
C HIS A 72 10.80 12.67 2.32
N ARG A 73 11.61 13.68 1.99
CA ARG A 73 12.55 14.32 2.92
C ARG A 73 11.95 15.51 3.66
N GLU A 74 11.57 16.55 2.91
CA GLU A 74 11.05 17.79 3.48
C GLU A 74 9.65 17.59 4.07
N GLY A 75 8.77 16.89 3.32
CA GLY A 75 7.42 16.59 3.79
C GLY A 75 7.41 15.72 5.05
N MET A 76 8.34 14.75 5.13
CA MET A 76 8.49 13.94 6.35
C MET A 76 8.99 14.78 7.52
N ALA A 77 9.98 15.67 7.31
CA ALA A 77 10.49 16.55 8.34
C ALA A 77 9.37 17.43 8.92
N LEU A 78 8.57 18.08 8.07
CA LEU A 78 7.42 18.90 8.49
C LEU A 78 6.38 18.08 9.27
N LEU A 79 6.10 16.85 8.80
CA LEU A 79 5.14 15.99 9.47
C LEU A 79 5.62 15.55 10.86
N LEU A 80 6.91 15.25 11.01
CA LEU A 80 7.51 14.91 12.30
C LEU A 80 7.56 16.12 13.25
N GLU A 81 7.81 17.32 12.74
CA GLU A 81 7.73 18.56 13.52
C GLU A 81 6.30 18.78 14.06
N GLY A 82 5.29 18.68 13.19
CA GLY A 82 3.88 18.77 13.59
C GLY A 82 3.48 17.69 14.61
N ALA A 83 3.94 16.46 14.40
CA ALA A 83 3.67 15.34 15.31
C ALA A 83 4.31 15.55 16.71
N ARG A 84 5.52 16.09 16.78
CA ARG A 84 6.18 16.44 18.06
C ARG A 84 5.47 17.58 18.77
N ALA A 85 5.10 18.64 18.04
CA ALA A 85 4.41 19.80 18.59
C ALA A 85 3.08 19.42 19.26
N THR A 86 2.41 18.39 18.74
CA THR A 86 1.12 17.89 19.27
C THR A 86 1.27 16.66 20.18
N ARG A 87 2.50 16.23 20.46
CA ARG A 87 2.81 15.08 21.30
C ARG A 87 2.10 13.81 20.84
N VAL A 88 2.22 13.52 19.53
CA VAL A 88 1.65 12.28 18.94
C VAL A 88 2.17 11.06 19.71
N GLU A 89 1.26 10.23 20.18
CA GLU A 89 1.54 9.03 20.99
C GLU A 89 2.02 7.86 20.14
N ARG A 90 1.62 7.83 18.85
CA ARG A 90 2.00 6.76 17.94
C ARG A 90 1.98 7.20 16.47
N PHE A 91 3.08 6.92 15.79
CA PHE A 91 3.24 7.21 14.36
C PHE A 91 3.36 5.91 13.56
N LEU A 92 2.44 5.66 12.64
CA LEU A 92 2.50 4.53 11.73
C LEU A 92 2.89 4.98 10.32
N MET A 93 3.83 4.27 9.72
CA MET A 93 4.27 4.49 8.35
C MET A 93 4.12 3.21 7.53
N VAL A 94 3.55 3.31 6.34
CA VAL A 94 3.59 2.21 5.35
C VAL A 94 4.63 2.54 4.30
N SER A 95 5.53 1.61 4.06
CA SER A 95 6.65 1.75 3.14
C SER A 95 6.76 0.51 2.25
N PRO A 96 7.36 0.58 1.06
CA PRO A 96 7.62 -0.60 0.26
C PRO A 96 8.64 -1.53 0.91
N LEU A 97 8.46 -2.82 0.76
CA LEU A 97 9.48 -3.80 1.14
C LEU A 97 10.74 -3.60 0.28
N GLY A 98 11.91 -3.72 0.90
CA GLY A 98 13.19 -3.41 0.26
C GLY A 98 13.61 -1.94 0.32
N THR A 99 12.82 -1.11 1.03
CA THR A 99 13.20 0.27 1.34
C THR A 99 14.44 0.32 2.22
N GLY A 100 15.35 1.22 1.89
CA GLY A 100 16.56 1.50 2.66
C GLY A 100 17.33 2.69 2.10
N SER A 101 17.95 3.48 2.96
CA SER A 101 18.70 4.69 2.57
C SER A 101 19.94 4.42 1.70
N SER A 102 20.40 3.16 1.66
CA SER A 102 21.48 2.69 0.79
C SER A 102 21.00 2.06 -0.53
N SER A 103 19.70 2.03 -0.80
CA SER A 103 19.15 1.44 -2.03
C SER A 103 19.69 2.13 -3.28
N SER A 104 20.03 1.35 -4.31
CA SER A 104 20.40 1.87 -5.64
C SER A 104 19.21 2.49 -6.37
N LEU A 105 17.97 2.09 -6.03
CA LEU A 105 16.76 2.65 -6.61
C LEU A 105 16.38 3.97 -5.90
N PRO A 106 16.32 5.10 -6.63
CA PRO A 106 16.09 6.43 -6.04
C PRO A 106 14.81 6.50 -5.20
N PHE A 107 13.72 5.87 -5.66
CA PHE A 107 12.46 5.82 -4.93
C PHE A 107 12.60 5.11 -3.57
N LEU A 108 13.19 3.90 -3.55
CA LEU A 108 13.39 3.14 -2.31
C LEU A 108 14.39 3.83 -1.38
N ARG A 109 15.41 4.47 -1.95
CA ARG A 109 16.40 5.26 -1.19
C ARG A 109 15.74 6.46 -0.51
N SER A 110 14.94 7.25 -1.24
CA SER A 110 14.26 8.42 -0.65
C SER A 110 13.24 8.02 0.42
N ARG A 111 12.57 6.89 0.25
CA ARG A 111 11.70 6.31 1.30
C ARG A 111 12.51 5.85 2.50
N GLY A 112 13.72 5.27 2.29
CA GLY A 112 14.64 4.90 3.34
C GLY A 112 15.02 6.09 4.21
N TRP A 113 15.35 7.22 3.63
CA TRP A 113 15.60 8.45 4.38
C TRP A 113 14.39 8.90 5.23
N ALA A 114 13.17 8.76 4.71
CA ALA A 114 11.98 9.08 5.50
C ALA A 114 11.78 8.10 6.67
N GLU A 115 12.09 6.81 6.48
CA GLU A 115 12.08 5.83 7.57
C GLU A 115 13.14 6.14 8.63
N ASP A 116 14.36 6.51 8.21
CA ASP A 116 15.44 6.85 9.12
C ASP A 116 15.09 8.10 9.94
N GLN A 117 14.55 9.16 9.31
CA GLN A 117 14.03 10.34 10.03
C GLN A 117 12.98 9.97 11.08
N LEU A 118 12.08 9.03 10.77
CA LEU A 118 11.07 8.56 11.72
C LEU A 118 11.71 7.83 12.89
N ARG A 119 12.65 6.91 12.64
CA ARG A 119 13.37 6.18 13.70
C ARG A 119 14.14 7.11 14.62
N GLU A 120 14.77 8.15 14.05
CA GLU A 120 15.55 9.16 14.79
C GLU A 120 14.68 10.23 15.46
N SER A 121 13.37 10.25 15.17
CA SER A 121 12.47 11.29 15.63
C SER A 121 12.21 11.29 17.14
N GLY A 122 12.37 10.14 17.80
CA GLY A 122 11.97 9.93 19.19
C GLY A 122 10.45 9.80 19.39
N ILE A 123 9.66 9.81 18.31
CA ILE A 123 8.20 9.56 18.39
C ILE A 123 7.98 8.04 18.36
N PRO A 124 7.20 7.46 19.31
CA PRO A 124 6.88 6.03 19.28
C PRO A 124 6.28 5.65 17.92
N SER A 125 6.92 4.72 17.21
CA SER A 125 6.57 4.51 15.81
C SER A 125 6.52 3.04 15.39
N VAL A 126 5.77 2.76 14.34
CA VAL A 126 5.75 1.45 13.65
C VAL A 126 5.88 1.67 12.16
N ILE A 127 6.85 1.01 11.54
CA ILE A 127 7.02 1.01 10.10
C ILE A 127 6.58 -0.35 9.55
N LEU A 128 5.55 -0.36 8.71
CA LEU A 128 5.14 -1.56 7.97
C LEU A 128 5.76 -1.53 6.59
N GLN A 129 6.73 -2.38 6.32
CA GLN A 129 7.29 -2.57 4.98
C GLN A 129 6.47 -3.60 4.23
N SER A 130 5.64 -3.13 3.29
CA SER A 130 4.69 -3.96 2.55
C SER A 130 5.27 -4.44 1.24
N SER A 131 5.05 -5.70 0.94
CA SER A 131 5.22 -6.26 -0.40
C SER A 131 4.21 -5.63 -1.39
N LEU A 132 4.14 -6.15 -2.61
CA LEU A 132 3.22 -5.68 -3.64
C LEU A 132 1.76 -5.73 -3.15
N MET A 133 1.15 -4.56 -2.94
CA MET A 133 -0.26 -4.47 -2.56
C MET A 133 -1.17 -4.59 -3.78
N PHE A 134 -2.26 -5.35 -3.63
CA PHE A 134 -3.31 -5.44 -4.64
C PHE A 134 -4.70 -5.23 -4.02
N GLY A 135 -5.65 -4.81 -4.83
CA GLY A 135 -7.03 -4.54 -4.43
C GLY A 135 -7.68 -3.44 -5.26
N LEU A 136 -8.84 -2.95 -4.84
CA LEU A 136 -9.56 -1.93 -5.58
C LEU A 136 -8.72 -0.68 -5.79
N GLY A 137 -8.49 -0.31 -7.05
CA GLY A 137 -7.70 0.85 -7.43
C GLY A 137 -6.20 0.60 -7.56
N ASP A 138 -5.71 -0.65 -7.35
CA ASP A 138 -4.33 -0.98 -7.66
C ASP A 138 -4.05 -0.88 -9.17
N ARG A 139 -2.79 -0.69 -9.52
CA ARG A 139 -2.40 -0.55 -10.93
C ARG A 139 -2.07 -1.89 -11.58
N LEU A 140 -1.42 -2.80 -10.87
CA LEU A 140 -0.86 -4.00 -11.46
C LEU A 140 -1.94 -5.05 -11.75
N VAL A 141 -2.59 -5.57 -10.72
CA VAL A 141 -3.59 -6.64 -10.88
C VAL A 141 -4.83 -6.12 -11.61
N SER A 142 -5.34 -4.94 -11.21
CA SER A 142 -6.44 -4.28 -11.90
C SER A 142 -6.10 -3.91 -13.35
N GLY A 143 -4.85 -3.57 -13.64
CA GLY A 143 -4.36 -3.30 -14.99
C GLY A 143 -4.31 -4.56 -15.84
N MET A 144 -3.82 -5.68 -15.28
CA MET A 144 -3.83 -6.99 -15.94
C MET A 144 -5.26 -7.42 -16.28
N ILE A 145 -6.18 -7.30 -15.33
CA ILE A 145 -7.60 -7.63 -15.51
C ILE A 145 -8.19 -6.82 -16.67
N ARG A 146 -8.02 -5.49 -16.65
CA ARG A 146 -8.55 -4.60 -17.71
C ARG A 146 -7.97 -4.92 -19.09
N LEU A 147 -6.66 -5.16 -19.16
CA LEU A 147 -6.01 -5.51 -20.42
C LEU A 147 -6.53 -6.84 -20.95
N LEU A 148 -6.56 -7.86 -20.11
CA LEU A 148 -7.01 -9.18 -20.46
C LEU A 148 -8.47 -9.19 -20.94
N GLN A 149 -9.36 -8.50 -20.23
CA GLN A 149 -10.79 -8.39 -20.59
C GLN A 149 -11.01 -7.68 -21.94
N ARG A 150 -10.14 -6.72 -22.29
CA ARG A 150 -10.28 -5.94 -23.53
C ARG A 150 -9.63 -6.59 -24.75
N THR A 151 -8.55 -7.33 -24.54
CA THR A 151 -7.67 -7.76 -25.64
C THR A 151 -7.34 -9.25 -25.65
N GLY A 152 -7.59 -9.97 -24.56
CA GLY A 152 -7.12 -11.35 -24.37
C GLY A 152 -5.59 -11.46 -24.18
N LEU A 153 -4.87 -10.33 -24.06
CA LEU A 153 -3.41 -10.31 -23.96
C LEU A 153 -2.95 -10.18 -22.51
N LEU A 154 -1.88 -10.88 -22.17
CA LEU A 154 -1.10 -10.72 -20.95
C LEU A 154 0.31 -10.24 -21.31
N LEU A 155 0.66 -9.03 -20.90
CA LEU A 155 2.00 -8.49 -21.08
C LEU A 155 2.89 -8.97 -19.93
N ILE A 156 3.96 -9.68 -20.29
CA ILE A 156 4.94 -10.20 -19.34
C ILE A 156 6.26 -9.46 -19.53
N PRO A 157 6.69 -8.62 -18.55
CA PRO A 157 7.97 -7.94 -18.61
C PRO A 157 9.13 -8.91 -18.47
N GLY A 158 10.03 -8.92 -19.45
CA GLY A 158 11.18 -9.84 -19.47
C GLY A 158 10.76 -11.30 -19.49
N ALA A 159 11.39 -12.11 -18.66
CA ALA A 159 11.09 -13.54 -18.52
C ALA A 159 9.90 -13.81 -17.58
N GLY A 160 9.32 -12.81 -16.94
CA GLY A 160 8.23 -12.98 -16.00
C GLY A 160 8.57 -13.71 -14.70
N LYS A 161 9.86 -13.97 -14.44
CA LYS A 161 10.34 -14.82 -13.31
C LYS A 161 10.63 -14.06 -12.03
N THR A 162 10.41 -12.74 -12.00
CA THR A 162 10.59 -11.97 -10.76
C THR A 162 9.63 -12.47 -9.69
N MET A 163 10.19 -12.83 -8.54
CA MET A 163 9.41 -13.30 -7.38
C MET A 163 8.74 -12.14 -6.67
N LEU A 164 7.46 -12.26 -6.45
CA LEU A 164 6.59 -11.28 -5.81
C LEU A 164 5.78 -12.00 -4.71
N GLN A 165 5.27 -11.23 -3.76
CA GLN A 165 4.43 -11.74 -2.68
C GLN A 165 3.20 -10.85 -2.51
N PRO A 166 2.21 -10.95 -3.44
CA PRO A 166 1.06 -10.05 -3.42
C PRO A 166 0.30 -10.13 -2.10
N ILE A 167 0.09 -8.96 -1.46
CA ILE A 167 -0.73 -8.84 -0.25
C ILE A 167 -2.00 -8.06 -0.55
N TRP A 168 -3.15 -8.57 -0.10
CA TRP A 168 -4.40 -7.87 -0.27
C TRP A 168 -4.45 -6.60 0.60
N VAL A 169 -4.94 -5.47 0.03
CA VAL A 169 -5.00 -4.18 0.73
C VAL A 169 -5.81 -4.24 2.03
N GLY A 170 -6.81 -5.11 2.11
CA GLY A 170 -7.59 -5.33 3.33
C GLY A 170 -6.77 -5.95 4.47
N ASP A 171 -5.80 -6.80 4.14
CA ASP A 171 -4.88 -7.38 5.11
C ASP A 171 -3.85 -6.34 5.59
N VAL A 172 -3.37 -5.48 4.69
CA VAL A 172 -2.52 -4.34 5.06
C VAL A 172 -3.25 -3.41 6.04
N VAL A 173 -4.52 -3.10 5.77
CA VAL A 173 -5.37 -2.33 6.70
C VAL A 173 -5.53 -3.06 8.04
N SER A 174 -5.66 -4.39 8.03
CA SER A 174 -5.75 -5.19 9.26
C SER A 174 -4.45 -5.14 10.07
N CYS A 175 -3.28 -5.19 9.39
CA CYS A 175 -1.98 -5.00 10.02
C CYS A 175 -1.86 -3.60 10.64
N LEU A 176 -2.25 -2.55 9.88
CA LEU A 176 -2.24 -1.16 10.38
C LEU A 176 -3.07 -0.99 11.64
N LEU A 177 -4.33 -1.48 11.64
CA LEU A 177 -5.22 -1.33 12.79
C LEU A 177 -4.72 -2.10 14.02
N ARG A 178 -4.13 -3.28 13.83
CA ARG A 178 -3.50 -4.03 14.92
C ARG A 178 -2.24 -3.34 15.42
N ALA A 179 -1.41 -2.78 14.53
CA ALA A 179 -0.23 -2.00 14.89
C ALA A 179 -0.57 -0.73 15.69
N LEU A 180 -1.76 -0.14 15.50
CA LEU A 180 -2.24 0.99 16.31
C LEU A 180 -2.47 0.64 17.79
N GLN A 181 -2.66 -0.63 18.12
CA GLN A 181 -3.02 -1.10 19.45
C GLN A 181 -1.96 -2.02 20.09
N ASN A 182 -1.03 -2.52 19.29
CA ASN A 182 -0.02 -3.48 19.75
C ASN A 182 1.23 -2.75 20.27
N GLU A 183 1.47 -2.83 21.57
CA GLU A 183 2.67 -2.25 22.20
C GLU A 183 3.95 -2.97 21.79
N ASP A 184 3.90 -4.28 21.54
CA ASP A 184 5.06 -5.06 21.10
C ASP A 184 5.54 -4.69 19.68
N ALA A 185 4.71 -3.92 18.93
CA ALA A 185 5.07 -3.42 17.61
C ALA A 185 5.82 -2.09 17.64
N LEU A 186 5.86 -1.39 18.79
CA LEU A 186 6.50 -0.08 18.90
C LEU A 186 7.99 -0.15 18.55
N ASP A 187 8.43 0.90 17.89
CA ASP A 187 9.80 1.15 17.44
C ASP A 187 10.38 0.02 16.56
N ARG A 188 9.47 -0.71 15.88
CA ARG A 188 9.84 -1.79 14.99
C ARG A 188 9.51 -1.49 13.54
N THR A 189 10.40 -1.99 12.67
CA THR A 189 10.12 -2.14 11.24
C THR A 189 9.67 -3.58 10.99
N ILE A 190 8.41 -3.75 10.55
CA ILE A 190 7.76 -5.05 10.39
C ILE A 190 7.51 -5.30 8.91
N PRO A 191 8.16 -6.30 8.30
CA PRO A 191 7.86 -6.70 6.94
C PRO A 191 6.52 -7.42 6.88
N ILE A 192 5.66 -7.06 5.90
CA ILE A 192 4.38 -7.70 5.66
C ILE A 192 4.26 -8.13 4.20
N GLY A 193 3.78 -9.33 3.96
CA GLY A 193 3.59 -9.91 2.64
C GLY A 193 2.39 -10.84 2.59
N GLY A 194 1.94 -11.17 1.40
CA GLY A 194 0.85 -12.12 1.20
C GLY A 194 1.21 -13.55 1.58
N SER A 195 0.25 -14.46 1.46
CA SER A 195 0.40 -15.87 1.83
C SER A 195 1.16 -16.73 0.81
N GLN A 196 1.57 -16.15 -0.33
CA GLN A 196 2.16 -16.91 -1.44
C GLN A 196 3.34 -16.15 -2.04
N HIS A 197 4.41 -16.87 -2.37
CA HIS A 197 5.46 -16.38 -3.28
C HIS A 197 5.09 -16.81 -4.70
N LEU A 198 4.96 -15.86 -5.59
CA LEU A 198 4.54 -16.08 -6.98
C LEU A 198 5.44 -15.28 -7.93
N THR A 199 5.76 -15.85 -9.06
CA THR A 199 6.36 -15.10 -10.17
C THR A 199 5.32 -14.14 -10.78
N TYR A 200 5.80 -13.11 -11.47
CA TYR A 200 4.90 -12.22 -12.22
C TYR A 200 4.02 -13.01 -13.19
N GLU A 201 4.59 -14.01 -13.86
CA GLU A 201 3.87 -14.84 -14.83
C GLU A 201 2.80 -15.71 -14.15
N GLU A 202 3.09 -16.29 -12.97
CA GLU A 202 2.11 -17.05 -12.20
C GLU A 202 0.96 -16.19 -11.71
N ILE A 203 1.22 -14.95 -11.29
CA ILE A 203 0.17 -13.97 -10.95
C ILE A 203 -0.74 -13.74 -12.16
N ALA A 204 -0.15 -13.48 -13.34
CA ALA A 204 -0.89 -13.25 -14.57
C ALA A 204 -1.72 -14.49 -14.97
N ASP A 205 -1.17 -15.70 -14.83
CA ASP A 205 -1.88 -16.95 -15.09
C ASP A 205 -3.06 -17.18 -14.15
N GLN A 206 -2.86 -16.94 -12.85
CA GLN A 206 -3.92 -17.06 -11.85
C GLN A 206 -5.07 -16.09 -12.13
N VAL A 207 -4.77 -14.83 -12.46
CA VAL A 207 -5.77 -13.82 -12.84
C VAL A 207 -6.54 -14.26 -14.08
N ALA A 208 -5.86 -14.73 -15.13
CA ALA A 208 -6.51 -15.17 -16.36
C ALA A 208 -7.38 -16.41 -16.16
N LYS A 209 -6.91 -17.38 -15.38
CA LYS A 209 -7.68 -18.59 -15.04
C LYS A 209 -8.96 -18.26 -14.29
N MET A 210 -8.88 -17.31 -13.33
CA MET A 210 -10.04 -16.90 -12.55
C MET A 210 -11.09 -16.20 -13.40
N LEU A 211 -10.67 -15.38 -14.38
CA LEU A 211 -11.58 -14.71 -15.31
C LEU A 211 -12.15 -15.63 -16.38
N ASN A 212 -11.62 -16.85 -16.49
CA ASN A 212 -11.95 -17.82 -17.54
C ASN A 212 -11.85 -17.23 -18.97
N ILE A 213 -10.82 -16.37 -19.19
CA ILE A 213 -10.58 -15.72 -20.48
C ILE A 213 -9.41 -16.44 -21.18
N PRO A 214 -9.57 -16.87 -22.46
CA PRO A 214 -8.46 -17.31 -23.27
C PRO A 214 -7.39 -16.22 -23.35
N ARG A 215 -6.12 -16.60 -23.23
CA ARG A 215 -5.02 -15.64 -23.13
C ARG A 215 -3.88 -15.93 -24.07
N VAL A 216 -3.28 -14.89 -24.58
CA VAL A 216 -2.00 -14.92 -25.28
C VAL A 216 -0.98 -14.18 -24.41
N LYS A 217 0.08 -14.89 -24.02
CA LYS A 217 1.20 -14.28 -23.29
C LYS A 217 2.14 -13.60 -24.29
N VAL A 218 2.41 -12.33 -24.06
CA VAL A 218 3.34 -11.55 -24.87
C VAL A 218 4.51 -11.13 -23.96
N HIS A 219 5.65 -11.79 -24.16
CA HIS A 219 6.89 -11.42 -23.46
C HIS A 219 7.53 -10.23 -24.17
N LEU A 220 7.65 -9.12 -23.46
CA LEU A 220 8.29 -7.90 -23.95
C LEU A 220 9.57 -7.66 -23.17
N SER A 221 10.64 -7.27 -23.87
CA SER A 221 11.84 -6.85 -23.17
C SER A 221 11.50 -5.68 -22.23
N ARG A 222 12.18 -5.60 -21.08
CA ARG A 222 11.98 -4.49 -20.12
C ARG A 222 12.17 -3.13 -20.77
N ARG A 223 13.13 -3.02 -21.72
CA ARG A 223 13.37 -1.79 -22.48
C ARG A 223 12.17 -1.42 -23.33
N ALA A 224 11.55 -2.40 -24.01
CA ALA A 224 10.36 -2.19 -24.81
C ALA A 224 9.16 -1.73 -23.95
N VAL A 225 8.89 -2.42 -22.83
CA VAL A 225 7.83 -2.00 -21.92
C VAL A 225 8.08 -0.60 -21.36
N GLY A 226 9.32 -0.30 -20.95
CA GLY A 226 9.70 1.02 -20.46
C GLY A 226 9.55 2.13 -21.52
N TRP A 227 9.89 1.85 -22.78
CA TRP A 227 9.69 2.79 -23.89
C TRP A 227 8.21 3.02 -24.18
N ILE A 228 7.42 1.96 -24.29
CA ILE A 228 5.96 2.04 -24.49
C ILE A 228 5.31 2.85 -23.35
N SER A 229 5.69 2.57 -22.10
CA SER A 229 5.17 3.29 -20.93
C SER A 229 5.46 4.79 -21.01
N ARG A 230 6.69 5.18 -21.37
CA ARG A 230 7.07 6.61 -21.52
C ARG A 230 6.29 7.30 -22.62
N VAL A 231 6.08 6.63 -23.78
CA VAL A 231 5.29 7.18 -24.88
C VAL A 231 3.85 7.38 -24.44
N LEU A 232 3.24 6.39 -23.78
CA LEU A 232 1.86 6.49 -23.29
C LEU A 232 1.72 7.60 -22.23
N GLU A 233 2.67 7.71 -21.30
CA GLU A 233 2.72 8.78 -20.30
C GLU A 233 2.86 10.16 -20.96
N GLY A 234 3.69 10.28 -21.99
CA GLY A 234 3.85 11.51 -22.77
C GLY A 234 2.58 11.94 -23.51
N LEU A 235 1.71 10.98 -23.85
CA LEU A 235 0.39 11.21 -24.43
C LEU A 235 -0.71 11.45 -23.39
N GLY A 236 -0.36 11.58 -22.10
CA GLY A 236 -1.31 11.73 -21.00
C GLY A 236 -2.09 10.46 -20.65
N LEU A 237 -1.70 9.32 -21.25
CA LEU A 237 -2.28 8.02 -20.93
C LEU A 237 -1.53 7.40 -19.74
N ASN A 238 -2.27 6.75 -18.85
CA ASN A 238 -1.74 6.18 -17.62
C ASN A 238 -1.55 4.65 -17.80
N PRO A 239 -0.37 4.19 -18.26
CA PRO A 239 -0.14 2.77 -18.45
C PRO A 239 -0.19 2.04 -17.09
N PHE A 240 -0.75 0.82 -17.06
CA PHE A 240 -0.81 0.04 -15.83
C PHE A 240 0.58 -0.43 -15.35
N LEU A 241 1.54 -0.55 -16.26
CA LEU A 241 2.96 -0.78 -15.99
C LEU A 241 3.72 0.50 -16.36
N GLY A 242 3.72 1.49 -15.48
CA GLY A 242 4.61 2.64 -15.62
C GLY A 242 6.07 2.24 -15.44
N TYR A 243 7.00 3.00 -16.01
CA TYR A 243 8.44 2.73 -15.96
C TYR A 243 8.94 2.45 -14.52
N ARG A 244 8.45 3.20 -13.54
CA ARG A 244 8.81 3.05 -12.12
C ARG A 244 8.25 1.79 -11.46
N HIS A 245 7.10 1.30 -11.92
CA HIS A 245 6.60 0.02 -11.45
C HIS A 245 7.49 -1.13 -11.92
N LEU A 246 8.10 -1.01 -13.10
CA LEU A 246 9.05 -1.99 -13.60
C LEU A 246 10.32 -2.04 -12.74
N GLU A 247 10.83 -0.87 -12.28
CA GLU A 247 11.98 -0.81 -11.37
C GLU A 247 11.67 -1.55 -10.05
N LEU A 248 10.49 -1.34 -9.47
CA LEU A 248 10.06 -2.04 -8.25
C LEU A 248 9.87 -3.55 -8.47
N LEU A 249 9.47 -3.96 -9.68
CA LEU A 249 9.38 -5.37 -10.03
C LEU A 249 10.75 -6.04 -10.19
N GLU A 250 11.86 -5.27 -10.33
CA GLU A 250 13.21 -5.83 -10.39
C GLU A 250 13.75 -6.24 -9.04
N VAL A 251 13.34 -5.58 -7.99
CA VAL A 251 13.69 -5.91 -6.61
C VAL A 251 12.63 -6.88 -6.10
N GLY A 252 12.94 -8.14 -6.04
CA GLY A 252 12.00 -9.14 -5.50
C GLY A 252 11.47 -8.71 -4.13
N THR A 253 10.17 -8.40 -4.06
CA THR A 253 9.53 -7.89 -2.84
C THR A 253 8.91 -9.06 -2.07
N ILE A 254 9.76 -9.87 -1.45
CA ILE A 254 9.33 -11.05 -0.68
C ILE A 254 9.84 -10.98 0.75
N THR A 255 9.06 -11.51 1.66
CA THR A 255 9.42 -11.76 3.06
C THR A 255 8.95 -13.16 3.47
N ALA A 256 9.18 -13.56 4.71
CA ALA A 256 8.71 -14.86 5.19
C ALA A 256 7.18 -15.00 5.06
N LEU A 257 6.70 -16.15 4.57
CA LEU A 257 5.26 -16.41 4.37
C LEU A 257 4.43 -16.30 5.65
N ASP A 258 5.06 -16.50 6.79
CA ASP A 258 4.42 -16.42 8.09
C ASP A 258 4.65 -15.07 8.81
N ALA A 259 5.26 -14.08 8.14
CA ALA A 259 5.60 -12.78 8.74
C ALA A 259 4.37 -12.08 9.36
N VAL A 260 3.27 -12.00 8.62
CA VAL A 260 2.02 -11.39 9.11
C VAL A 260 1.43 -12.21 10.26
N ARG A 261 1.45 -13.54 10.15
CA ARG A 261 0.93 -14.41 11.22
C ARG A 261 1.72 -14.25 12.50
N ARG A 262 3.05 -14.19 12.44
CA ARG A 262 3.92 -13.98 13.62
C ARG A 262 3.71 -12.63 14.27
N SER A 263 3.60 -11.57 13.46
CA SER A 263 3.52 -10.20 13.99
C SER A 263 2.11 -9.77 14.35
N PHE A 264 1.09 -10.32 13.68
CA PHE A 264 -0.28 -9.85 13.79
C PHE A 264 -1.31 -10.97 14.05
N GLY A 265 -0.91 -12.23 14.15
CA GLY A 265 -1.78 -13.34 14.57
C GLY A 265 -2.86 -13.75 13.55
N PHE A 266 -2.72 -13.42 12.26
CA PHE A 266 -3.64 -13.88 11.21
C PHE A 266 -2.92 -14.25 9.92
N GLN A 267 -3.54 -15.06 9.09
CA GLN A 267 -3.03 -15.47 7.78
C GLN A 267 -3.55 -14.51 6.71
N PRO A 268 -2.68 -13.91 5.87
CA PRO A 268 -3.11 -13.10 4.74
C PRO A 268 -3.93 -13.89 3.72
N MET A 269 -4.86 -13.21 3.08
CA MET A 269 -5.72 -13.78 2.04
C MET A 269 -4.91 -14.23 0.81
N PRO A 270 -5.15 -15.42 0.25
CA PRO A 270 -4.56 -15.84 -1.01
C PRO A 270 -4.92 -14.91 -2.17
N LEU A 271 -4.03 -14.81 -3.19
CA LEU A 271 -4.22 -13.90 -4.32
C LEU A 271 -5.60 -14.10 -5.00
N ILE A 272 -5.96 -15.33 -5.31
CA ILE A 272 -7.21 -15.63 -6.04
C ILE A 272 -8.45 -15.18 -5.27
N GLU A 273 -8.49 -15.41 -3.97
CA GLU A 273 -9.61 -14.99 -3.13
C GLU A 273 -9.73 -13.47 -3.08
N GLY A 274 -8.61 -12.77 -2.91
CA GLY A 274 -8.58 -11.30 -2.91
C GLY A 274 -8.95 -10.71 -4.27
N VAL A 275 -8.55 -11.35 -5.38
CA VAL A 275 -8.94 -10.92 -6.73
C VAL A 275 -10.42 -11.20 -6.98
N ALA A 276 -10.96 -12.35 -6.55
CA ALA A 276 -12.39 -12.63 -6.64
C ALA A 276 -13.21 -11.56 -5.89
N TYR A 277 -12.79 -11.21 -4.68
CA TYR A 277 -13.39 -10.13 -3.90
C TYR A 277 -13.35 -8.76 -4.62
N HIS A 278 -12.34 -8.53 -5.43
CA HIS A 278 -12.16 -7.31 -6.21
C HIS A 278 -13.07 -7.24 -7.46
N ILE A 279 -13.36 -8.38 -8.07
CA ILE A 279 -14.13 -8.46 -9.33
C ILE A 279 -15.64 -8.53 -9.08
N LEU A 280 -16.06 -9.13 -7.96
CA LEU A 280 -17.47 -9.21 -7.60
C LEU A 280 -18.06 -7.79 -7.46
N PRO A 281 -19.23 -7.53 -8.08
CA PRO A 281 -19.86 -6.22 -7.97
C PRO A 281 -20.16 -5.95 -6.50
N GLN A 282 -19.72 -4.79 -6.02
CA GLN A 282 -19.84 -4.34 -4.61
C GLN A 282 -21.28 -4.32 -4.07
N ARG A 283 -22.27 -4.56 -4.93
CA ARG A 283 -23.70 -4.66 -4.56
C ARG A 283 -24.06 -5.95 -3.83
N GLU A 284 -23.28 -7.02 -3.98
CA GLU A 284 -23.56 -8.32 -3.33
C GLU A 284 -22.82 -8.50 -2.00
N ILE A 285 -21.81 -7.63 -1.74
CA ILE A 285 -21.09 -7.63 -0.48
C ILE A 285 -21.78 -6.63 0.45
N GLY A 286 -22.91 -7.04 0.99
CA GLY A 286 -23.57 -6.29 2.07
C GLY A 286 -22.58 -5.99 3.19
N SER A 287 -22.92 -5.07 4.07
CA SER A 287 -22.16 -4.47 5.18
C SER A 287 -21.28 -5.39 6.06
N GLN A 288 -21.16 -6.66 5.69
CA GLN A 288 -20.22 -7.61 6.26
C GLN A 288 -18.88 -7.44 5.52
N GLY A 289 -17.92 -6.85 6.22
CA GLY A 289 -16.51 -6.88 5.78
C GLY A 289 -16.06 -8.33 5.50
N PRO A 290 -14.93 -8.52 4.77
CA PRO A 290 -14.42 -9.85 4.48
C PRO A 290 -14.34 -10.68 5.76
N PRO A 291 -14.51 -12.02 5.71
CA PRO A 291 -14.40 -12.87 6.86
C PRO A 291 -13.00 -12.70 7.45
N SER A 292 -12.88 -11.78 8.41
CA SER A 292 -11.73 -11.73 9.28
C SER A 292 -11.71 -13.06 9.99
N GLY A 293 -10.61 -13.81 9.86
CA GLY A 293 -10.44 -15.10 10.54
C GLY A 293 -10.93 -14.99 11.97
N VAL A 294 -12.06 -15.62 12.24
CA VAL A 294 -12.71 -15.62 13.54
C VAL A 294 -11.80 -16.40 14.47
N VAL A 295 -11.00 -15.71 15.24
CA VAL A 295 -10.45 -16.27 16.47
C VAL A 295 -11.63 -16.45 17.42
N ARG A 296 -12.26 -17.61 17.40
CA ARG A 296 -13.11 -18.06 18.51
C ARG A 296 -12.19 -18.18 19.71
N GLY A 297 -12.19 -17.15 20.56
CA GLY A 297 -11.62 -17.23 21.88
C GLY A 297 -12.36 -18.33 22.63
N THR A 298 -11.67 -19.41 22.93
CA THR A 298 -12.08 -20.40 23.92
C THR A 298 -12.18 -19.68 25.25
N ARG A 299 -13.42 -19.33 25.64
CA ARG A 299 -13.72 -19.03 27.03
C ARG A 299 -13.48 -20.32 27.81
N THR A 300 -12.36 -20.41 28.49
CA THR A 300 -12.19 -21.32 29.60
C THR A 300 -13.21 -20.92 30.67
N ARG A 301 -14.22 -21.75 30.82
CA ARG A 301 -15.07 -21.78 32.00
C ARG A 301 -14.18 -22.27 33.15
N ASP A 302 -13.77 -21.39 34.03
CA ASP A 302 -13.40 -21.78 35.36
C ASP A 302 -14.68 -21.91 36.19
N GLN A 303 -15.00 -23.19 36.48
CA GLN A 303 -15.89 -23.57 37.58
C GLN A 303 -14.99 -23.82 38.79
N ARG A 304 -15.14 -23.00 39.77
CA ARG A 304 -15.33 -23.31 41.23
C ARG A 304 -14.98 -22.11 42.07
#